data_0474ee648c4f8b80a72d51c04af6abd9
#
_entry.id   0474ee648c4f8b80a72d51c04af6abd9
#
_cell.length_a   1.000
_cell.length_b   1.000
_cell.length_c   1.000
_cell.angle_alpha   90.00
_cell.angle_beta   90.00
_cell.angle_gamma   90.00
#
_symmetry.space_group_name_H-M   'P 1'
#
loop_
_entity.id
_entity.type
_entity.pdbx_description
1 polymer ?
#
loop_
_entity_poly.entity_id
_entity_poly.type
_entity_poly.pdbx_seq_one_letter_code
_entity_poly.pdbx_strand_id
1 'polypeptide(L)'
;IFDYWWNIPDEVVFDKDSKEFQEYICGVGGIIDWLFSLGIDGIRIDVADDLTDYFINLMADACRRNKPDFLMIIEVWKNPFRMNRSYISDGKSAHSIMNYYLMAPVMDYLNLQDEVYLQEKINEEFEEYPNDTIFTEMNFTSTHDMSRQVNLFANEGYFREQGDEQREWPWNLKDEYGRQWQSTYILPKDVYKKAKEMLKLHDFILTFWPGIFSIFYGDEVGVQGYGNLANRKSFPWKRIDKDILSHKRKMLKIRREYKFLRTAATNVLELTKDKFVFERINANEKDDQVDYKKIIVVVNNGYTELPLEYKNKEGRIIASYNYNSTRNVICSKGAVAILIY
;
A
#
# COMPACT_ATOMS: atom_id res chain seq x y z
N ILE A 1 25.75 -1.13 30.77
CA ILE A 1 25.89 -1.27 29.29
C ILE A 1 24.49 -1.09 28.76
N PHE A 2 24.30 -0.18 27.83
CA PHE A 2 23.03 0.01 27.15
C PHE A 2 23.08 -0.69 25.81
N ASP A 3 21.95 -1.30 25.37
CA ASP A 3 21.75 -1.75 24.02
C ASP A 3 21.22 -0.60 23.17
N TYR A 4 21.62 -0.56 21.91
CA TYR A 4 21.21 0.47 20.96
C TYR A 4 20.53 -0.16 19.77
N TRP A 5 19.43 0.47 19.34
CA TRP A 5 18.71 0.01 18.17
C TRP A 5 19.60 0.11 16.92
N TRP A 6 19.81 -1.02 16.26
CA TRP A 6 20.71 -1.16 15.09
C TRP A 6 22.11 -0.56 15.31
N ASN A 7 22.63 -0.58 16.55
CA ASN A 7 23.90 0.02 16.92
C ASN A 7 23.98 1.56 16.71
N ILE A 8 22.84 2.25 16.72
CA ILE A 8 22.77 3.70 16.65
C ILE A 8 22.90 4.27 18.08
N PRO A 9 24.00 4.97 18.44
CA PRO A 9 24.27 5.36 19.85
C PRO A 9 23.23 6.27 20.50
N ASP A 10 22.45 7.00 19.69
CA ASP A 10 21.42 7.91 20.17
C ASP A 10 20.06 7.23 20.39
N GLU A 11 19.93 5.94 20.04
CA GLU A 11 18.68 5.19 20.12
C GLU A 11 18.79 4.02 21.12
N VAL A 12 18.64 4.35 22.40
CA VAL A 12 18.69 3.38 23.51
C VAL A 12 17.46 2.46 23.48
N VAL A 13 17.71 1.15 23.54
CA VAL A 13 16.65 0.15 23.63
C VAL A 13 16.19 -0.01 25.05
N PHE A 14 14.88 0.16 25.30
CA PHE A 14 14.27 -0.18 26.59
C PHE A 14 14.12 -1.70 26.75
N ASP A 15 14.28 -2.17 27.98
CA ASP A 15 14.00 -3.55 28.33
C ASP A 15 12.48 -3.82 28.25
N LYS A 16 12.06 -4.46 27.17
CA LYS A 16 10.65 -4.78 26.88
C LYS A 16 10.08 -5.86 27.80
N ASP A 17 10.95 -6.59 28.49
CA ASP A 17 10.56 -7.63 29.47
C ASP A 17 10.44 -7.06 30.90
N SER A 18 10.89 -5.82 31.13
CA SER A 18 10.72 -5.12 32.39
C SER A 18 9.23 -4.89 32.69
N LYS A 19 8.79 -5.34 33.85
CA LYS A 19 7.41 -5.13 34.30
C LYS A 19 7.06 -3.66 34.45
N GLU A 20 7.99 -2.86 34.92
CA GLU A 20 7.83 -1.42 35.09
C GLU A 20 7.61 -0.73 33.74
N PHE A 21 8.36 -1.15 32.69
CA PHE A 21 8.17 -0.62 31.34
C PHE A 21 6.83 -1.07 30.74
N GLN A 22 6.47 -2.35 30.90
CA GLN A 22 5.19 -2.87 30.45
C GLN A 22 4.00 -2.17 31.14
N GLU A 23 4.08 -1.94 32.45
CA GLU A 23 3.06 -1.19 33.20
C GLU A 23 2.99 0.26 32.75
N TYR A 24 4.13 0.91 32.52
CA TYR A 24 4.20 2.29 32.04
C TYR A 24 3.52 2.47 30.69
N ILE A 25 3.72 1.53 29.77
CA ILE A 25 3.10 1.59 28.43
C ILE A 25 1.66 1.05 28.44
N CYS A 26 1.44 -0.16 28.97
CA CYS A 26 0.23 -0.95 28.82
C CYS A 26 -0.65 -1.00 30.08
N GLY A 27 -0.12 -0.63 31.24
CA GLY A 27 -0.86 -0.68 32.52
C GLY A 27 -2.06 0.26 32.55
N VAL A 28 -2.90 0.09 33.58
CA VAL A 28 -4.04 0.99 33.82
C VAL A 28 -3.52 2.40 34.15
N GLY A 29 -3.94 3.39 33.37
CA GLY A 29 -3.41 4.76 33.47
C GLY A 29 -2.06 4.96 32.79
N GLY A 30 -1.54 3.97 32.06
CA GLY A 30 -0.31 4.06 31.27
C GLY A 30 -0.46 4.88 30.00
N ILE A 31 0.58 4.87 29.16
CA ILE A 31 0.65 5.68 27.94
C ILE A 31 -0.50 5.38 26.98
N ILE A 32 -0.84 4.10 26.77
CA ILE A 32 -1.93 3.72 25.87
C ILE A 32 -3.27 4.27 26.37
N ASP A 33 -3.57 4.14 27.66
CA ASP A 33 -4.78 4.69 28.26
C ASP A 33 -4.85 6.21 28.11
N TRP A 34 -3.73 6.88 28.32
CA TRP A 34 -3.64 8.34 28.12
C TRP A 34 -3.92 8.72 26.66
N LEU A 35 -3.31 8.03 25.68
CA LEU A 35 -3.56 8.29 24.26
C LEU A 35 -5.05 8.12 23.90
N PHE A 36 -5.69 7.03 24.35
CA PHE A 36 -7.12 6.81 24.09
C PHE A 36 -8.00 7.86 24.79
N SER A 37 -7.59 8.41 25.94
CA SER A 37 -8.29 9.51 26.59
C SER A 37 -8.31 10.80 25.75
N LEU A 38 -7.38 10.94 24.81
CA LEU A 38 -7.35 12.05 23.84
C LEU A 38 -8.29 11.82 22.64
N GLY A 39 -8.96 10.65 22.56
CA GLY A 39 -9.96 10.34 21.56
C GLY A 39 -9.41 9.69 20.28
N ILE A 40 -8.26 9.02 20.34
CA ILE A 40 -7.76 8.24 19.21
C ILE A 40 -8.60 6.96 19.01
N ASP A 41 -8.63 6.44 17.78
CA ASP A 41 -9.33 5.21 17.42
C ASP A 41 -8.44 3.97 17.32
N GLY A 42 -7.12 4.16 17.34
CA GLY A 42 -6.16 3.08 17.21
C GLY A 42 -4.72 3.58 17.24
N ILE A 43 -3.78 2.66 17.11
CA ILE A 43 -2.36 2.92 17.15
C ILE A 43 -1.63 2.24 15.98
N ARG A 44 -0.51 2.81 15.58
CA ARG A 44 0.45 2.17 14.68
C ARG A 44 1.69 1.82 15.50
N ILE A 45 2.11 0.57 15.42
CA ILE A 45 3.32 0.06 16.08
C ILE A 45 4.48 0.17 15.09
N ASP A 46 5.50 0.90 15.49
CA ASP A 46 6.76 1.07 14.78
C ASP A 46 7.63 -0.17 14.95
N VAL A 47 8.30 -0.60 13.87
CA VAL A 47 9.27 -1.70 13.84
C VAL A 47 8.80 -2.91 14.67
N ALA A 48 7.63 -3.45 14.33
CA ALA A 48 7.02 -4.55 15.10
C ALA A 48 7.90 -5.80 15.17
N ASP A 49 8.82 -5.97 14.22
CA ASP A 49 9.76 -7.10 14.19
C ASP A 49 10.77 -7.07 15.35
N ASP A 50 11.06 -5.91 15.90
CA ASP A 50 11.96 -5.73 17.04
C ASP A 50 11.23 -5.87 18.41
N LEU A 51 9.91 -6.07 18.39
CA LEU A 51 9.10 -6.32 19.57
C LEU A 51 8.78 -7.81 19.71
N THR A 52 8.61 -8.27 20.95
CA THR A 52 8.09 -9.62 21.20
C THR A 52 6.59 -9.69 20.93
N ASP A 53 6.09 -10.84 20.45
CA ASP A 53 4.65 -11.07 20.26
C ASP A 53 3.90 -10.85 21.59
N TYR A 54 4.53 -11.22 22.73
CA TYR A 54 3.96 -10.99 24.05
C TYR A 54 3.74 -9.50 24.33
N PHE A 55 4.72 -8.63 24.02
CA PHE A 55 4.57 -7.20 24.25
C PHE A 55 3.54 -6.56 23.30
N ILE A 56 3.49 -7.00 22.03
CA ILE A 56 2.45 -6.58 21.09
C ILE A 56 1.06 -6.96 21.61
N ASN A 57 0.91 -8.16 22.18
CA ASN A 57 -0.34 -8.62 22.78
C ASN A 57 -0.74 -7.76 23.99
N LEU A 58 0.20 -7.41 24.87
CA LEU A 58 -0.08 -6.50 25.97
C LEU A 58 -0.57 -5.13 25.51
N MET A 59 0.03 -4.57 24.45
CA MET A 59 -0.43 -3.32 23.84
C MET A 59 -1.83 -3.45 23.27
N ALA A 60 -2.12 -4.57 22.60
CA ALA A 60 -3.46 -4.85 22.06
C ALA A 60 -4.51 -4.96 23.18
N ASP A 61 -4.19 -5.63 24.28
CA ASP A 61 -5.08 -5.75 25.44
C ASP A 61 -5.35 -4.39 26.11
N ALA A 62 -4.32 -3.54 26.19
CA ALA A 62 -4.48 -2.16 26.67
C ALA A 62 -5.38 -1.33 25.74
N CYS A 63 -5.21 -1.45 24.42
CA CYS A 63 -6.09 -0.79 23.45
C CYS A 63 -7.54 -1.29 23.58
N ARG A 64 -7.73 -2.60 23.65
CA ARG A 64 -9.06 -3.25 23.76
C ARG A 64 -9.80 -2.85 25.03
N ARG A 65 -9.08 -2.68 26.12
CA ARG A 65 -9.62 -2.21 27.40
C ARG A 65 -10.25 -0.81 27.27
N ASN A 66 -9.65 0.06 26.44
CA ASN A 66 -10.13 1.42 26.21
C ASN A 66 -11.19 1.50 25.10
N LYS A 67 -11.02 0.73 24.05
CA LYS A 67 -11.89 0.74 22.88
C LYS A 67 -11.95 -0.65 22.25
N PRO A 68 -13.04 -1.42 22.45
CA PRO A 68 -13.15 -2.79 21.94
C PRO A 68 -12.99 -2.93 20.43
N ASP A 69 -13.36 -1.91 19.65
CA ASP A 69 -13.24 -1.81 18.20
C ASP A 69 -12.01 -0.98 17.74
N PHE A 70 -10.95 -0.96 18.54
CA PHE A 70 -9.72 -0.26 18.20
C PHE A 70 -9.06 -0.80 16.92
N LEU A 71 -8.26 0.02 16.28
CA LEU A 71 -7.42 -0.40 15.16
C LEU A 71 -5.95 -0.44 15.59
N MET A 72 -5.27 -1.57 15.34
CA MET A 72 -3.83 -1.69 15.47
C MET A 72 -3.23 -2.04 14.12
N ILE A 73 -2.38 -1.14 13.63
CA ILE A 73 -1.58 -1.33 12.42
C ILE A 73 -0.13 -1.53 12.84
N ILE A 74 0.54 -2.52 12.27
CA ILE A 74 1.94 -2.76 12.54
C ILE A 74 2.80 -2.46 11.34
N GLU A 75 3.97 -1.94 11.58
CA GLU A 75 5.00 -1.83 10.56
C GLU A 75 5.83 -3.10 10.53
N VAL A 76 5.78 -3.76 9.39
CA VAL A 76 6.59 -4.94 9.08
C VAL A 76 6.96 -4.89 7.60
N TRP A 77 8.22 -5.21 7.29
CA TRP A 77 8.74 -5.10 5.94
C TRP A 77 8.81 -6.44 5.19
N LYS A 78 8.75 -7.52 5.94
CA LYS A 78 8.82 -8.89 5.46
C LYS A 78 7.50 -9.61 5.70
N ASN A 79 7.35 -10.78 5.10
CA ASN A 79 6.21 -11.63 5.38
C ASN A 79 6.26 -12.16 6.83
N PRO A 80 5.35 -11.73 7.73
CA PRO A 80 5.39 -12.11 9.14
C PRO A 80 5.14 -13.60 9.36
N PHE A 81 4.40 -14.27 8.48
CA PHE A 81 4.12 -15.71 8.57
C PHE A 81 5.38 -16.54 8.36
N ARG A 82 6.29 -16.10 7.47
CA ARG A 82 7.60 -16.75 7.26
C ARG A 82 8.60 -16.49 8.39
N MET A 83 8.35 -15.48 9.20
CA MET A 83 9.16 -15.18 10.38
C MET A 83 8.64 -15.87 11.64
N ASN A 84 7.66 -16.78 11.54
CA ASN A 84 7.00 -17.43 12.66
C ASN A 84 6.38 -16.46 13.68
N ARG A 85 5.87 -15.31 13.20
CA ARG A 85 5.23 -14.29 14.04
C ARG A 85 3.71 -14.51 14.08
N SER A 86 3.13 -14.39 15.25
CA SER A 86 1.70 -14.66 15.46
C SER A 86 0.83 -13.41 15.59
N TYR A 87 1.42 -12.23 15.70
CA TYR A 87 0.71 -10.98 16.04
C TYR A 87 -0.35 -10.54 15.03
N ILE A 88 -0.40 -11.12 13.84
CA ILE A 88 -1.39 -10.80 12.80
C ILE A 88 -2.34 -11.96 12.50
N SER A 89 -1.97 -13.20 12.90
CA SER A 89 -2.69 -14.41 12.51
C SER A 89 -3.86 -14.78 13.39
N ASP A 90 -3.89 -14.31 14.65
CA ASP A 90 -4.88 -14.74 15.66
C ASP A 90 -6.07 -13.76 15.80
N GLY A 91 -6.05 -12.62 15.12
CA GLY A 91 -7.07 -11.58 15.22
C GLY A 91 -7.18 -10.91 16.59
N LYS A 92 -6.23 -11.16 17.49
CA LYS A 92 -6.24 -10.62 18.86
C LYS A 92 -5.31 -9.45 19.04
N SER A 93 -4.21 -9.44 18.29
CA SER A 93 -3.16 -8.44 18.41
C SER A 93 -3.33 -7.37 17.34
N ALA A 94 -2.65 -7.50 16.21
CA ALA A 94 -2.75 -6.56 15.10
C ALA A 94 -3.92 -6.91 14.17
N HIS A 95 -4.49 -5.88 13.55
CA HIS A 95 -5.59 -6.00 12.59
C HIS A 95 -5.13 -5.73 11.16
N SER A 96 -4.00 -5.05 10.99
CA SER A 96 -3.50 -4.60 9.70
C SER A 96 -1.98 -4.50 9.74
N ILE A 97 -1.36 -4.71 8.58
CA ILE A 97 0.06 -4.46 8.36
C ILE A 97 0.25 -3.30 7.37
N MET A 98 1.36 -2.58 7.49
CA MET A 98 1.85 -1.73 6.42
C MET A 98 2.42 -2.65 5.34
N ASN A 99 1.72 -2.79 4.20
CA ASN A 99 2.02 -3.81 3.20
C ASN A 99 3.21 -3.41 2.29
N TYR A 100 4.41 -3.37 2.88
CA TYR A 100 5.66 -3.21 2.13
C TYR A 100 5.93 -4.43 1.23
N TYR A 101 5.45 -5.59 1.64
CA TYR A 101 5.71 -6.86 0.98
C TYR A 101 5.16 -6.91 -0.46
N LEU A 102 3.95 -6.38 -0.69
CA LEU A 102 3.35 -6.30 -2.02
C LEU A 102 3.69 -4.99 -2.76
N MET A 103 4.09 -3.95 -2.04
CA MET A 103 4.39 -2.65 -2.63
C MET A 103 5.52 -2.73 -3.66
N ALA A 104 6.65 -3.35 -3.33
CA ALA A 104 7.81 -3.46 -4.22
C ALA A 104 7.49 -4.25 -5.50
N PRO A 105 6.89 -5.47 -5.44
CA PRO A 105 6.53 -6.21 -6.66
C PRO A 105 5.54 -5.50 -7.58
N VAL A 106 4.56 -4.76 -7.03
CA VAL A 106 3.65 -3.95 -7.87
C VAL A 106 4.41 -2.83 -8.58
N MET A 107 5.36 -2.18 -7.90
CA MET A 107 6.20 -1.15 -8.50
C MET A 107 7.14 -1.73 -9.56
N ASP A 108 7.75 -2.88 -9.31
CA ASP A 108 8.62 -3.57 -10.26
C ASP A 108 7.84 -4.02 -11.50
N TYR A 109 6.64 -4.53 -11.31
CA TYR A 109 5.76 -4.83 -12.43
C TYR A 109 5.49 -3.61 -13.30
N LEU A 110 5.15 -2.48 -12.70
CA LEU A 110 4.84 -1.27 -13.45
C LEU A 110 6.07 -0.64 -14.12
N ASN A 111 7.20 -0.56 -13.41
CA ASN A 111 8.41 0.10 -13.90
C ASN A 111 9.27 -0.79 -14.80
N LEU A 112 9.35 -2.10 -14.51
CA LEU A 112 10.29 -3.05 -15.11
C LEU A 112 9.61 -4.20 -15.87
N GLN A 113 8.27 -4.27 -15.82
CA GLN A 113 7.47 -5.36 -16.37
C GLN A 113 7.85 -6.75 -15.79
N ASP A 114 8.11 -6.79 -14.45
CA ASP A 114 8.42 -8.04 -13.75
C ASP A 114 7.13 -8.70 -13.24
N GLU A 115 6.48 -9.43 -14.11
CA GLU A 115 5.30 -10.21 -13.80
C GLU A 115 5.60 -11.43 -12.92
N VAL A 116 6.82 -11.97 -13.03
CA VAL A 116 7.19 -13.17 -12.28
C VAL A 116 7.28 -12.85 -10.79
N TYR A 117 7.96 -11.77 -10.44
CA TYR A 117 8.09 -11.33 -9.06
C TYR A 117 6.72 -10.94 -8.46
N LEU A 118 5.88 -10.22 -9.22
CA LEU A 118 4.54 -9.88 -8.77
C LEU A 118 3.67 -11.13 -8.56
N GLN A 119 3.70 -12.09 -9.48
CA GLN A 119 2.91 -13.33 -9.36
C GLN A 119 3.33 -14.15 -8.15
N GLU A 120 4.64 -14.27 -7.90
CA GLU A 120 5.18 -14.97 -6.74
C GLU A 120 4.63 -14.35 -5.44
N LYS A 121 4.73 -13.03 -5.29
CA LYS A 121 4.31 -12.36 -4.05
C LYS A 121 2.79 -12.35 -3.84
N ILE A 122 2.01 -12.25 -4.90
CA ILE A 122 0.54 -12.43 -4.83
C ILE A 122 0.18 -13.84 -4.37
N ASN A 123 0.84 -14.87 -4.93
CA ASN A 123 0.56 -16.24 -4.54
C ASN A 123 0.91 -16.48 -3.07
N GLU A 124 2.09 -16.03 -2.62
CA GLU A 124 2.52 -16.12 -1.23
C GLU A 124 1.52 -15.45 -0.26
N GLU A 125 1.06 -14.24 -0.59
CA GLU A 125 0.10 -13.51 0.22
C GLU A 125 -1.26 -14.26 0.30
N PHE A 126 -1.78 -14.74 -0.82
CA PHE A 126 -3.08 -15.43 -0.86
C PHE A 126 -3.04 -16.85 -0.27
N GLU A 127 -1.89 -17.51 -0.26
CA GLU A 127 -1.70 -18.82 0.33
C GLU A 127 -1.45 -18.77 1.85
N GLU A 128 -0.73 -17.75 2.31
CA GLU A 128 -0.23 -17.70 3.67
C GLU A 128 -1.05 -16.80 4.60
N TYR A 129 -1.69 -15.74 4.06
CA TYR A 129 -2.39 -14.76 4.88
C TYR A 129 -3.87 -15.11 5.06
N PRO A 130 -4.44 -14.94 6.27
CA PRO A 130 -5.88 -14.98 6.46
C PRO A 130 -6.58 -13.92 5.61
N ASN A 131 -7.74 -14.24 5.05
CA ASN A 131 -8.53 -13.30 4.25
C ASN A 131 -8.81 -11.98 4.96
N ASP A 132 -9.08 -12.02 6.26
CA ASP A 132 -9.35 -10.82 7.06
C ASP A 132 -8.12 -9.91 7.14
N THR A 133 -6.91 -10.48 7.17
CA THR A 133 -5.66 -9.72 7.09
C THR A 133 -5.53 -9.04 5.73
N ILE A 134 -5.70 -9.79 4.63
CA ILE A 134 -5.63 -9.27 3.25
C ILE A 134 -6.62 -8.10 3.06
N PHE A 135 -7.82 -8.17 3.65
CA PHE A 135 -8.82 -7.10 3.52
C PHE A 135 -8.49 -5.84 4.31
N THR A 136 -7.61 -5.94 5.30
CA THR A 136 -7.23 -4.83 6.18
C THR A 136 -5.82 -4.31 5.95
N GLU A 137 -5.01 -4.96 5.11
CA GLU A 137 -3.67 -4.50 4.76
C GLU A 137 -3.65 -3.07 4.25
N MET A 138 -2.72 -2.28 4.78
CA MET A 138 -2.51 -0.91 4.38
C MET A 138 -1.62 -0.87 3.12
N ASN A 139 -2.26 -0.83 1.94
CA ASN A 139 -1.57 -0.76 0.66
C ASN A 139 -1.23 0.68 0.28
N PHE A 140 0.02 0.91 -0.09
CA PHE A 140 0.56 2.23 -0.44
C PHE A 140 1.68 2.11 -1.48
N THR A 141 2.15 3.24 -1.99
CA THR A 141 3.35 3.30 -2.84
C THR A 141 4.50 3.93 -2.09
N SER A 142 4.23 4.94 -1.27
CA SER A 142 5.25 5.68 -0.53
C SER A 142 4.81 5.92 0.90
N THR A 143 5.79 6.09 1.77
CA THR A 143 5.63 6.43 3.18
C THR A 143 6.61 7.53 3.56
N HIS A 144 6.64 7.87 4.85
CA HIS A 144 7.64 8.80 5.39
C HIS A 144 9.08 8.25 5.33
N ASP A 145 9.25 6.93 5.13
CA ASP A 145 10.56 6.26 5.07
C ASP A 145 11.05 5.98 3.65
N MET A 146 10.28 6.39 2.64
CA MET A 146 10.55 6.10 1.24
C MET A 146 10.52 7.36 0.38
N SER A 147 11.04 7.26 -0.84
CA SER A 147 10.87 8.31 -1.84
C SER A 147 9.38 8.55 -2.14
N ARG A 148 9.05 9.77 -2.57
CA ARG A 148 7.69 10.13 -2.94
C ARG A 148 7.18 9.32 -4.12
N GLN A 149 5.87 9.06 -4.18
CA GLN A 149 5.25 8.22 -5.20
C GLN A 149 5.68 8.61 -6.62
N VAL A 150 5.62 9.89 -6.97
CA VAL A 150 6.02 10.34 -8.31
C VAL A 150 7.50 10.11 -8.61
N ASN A 151 8.38 10.20 -7.59
CA ASN A 151 9.81 9.92 -7.75
C ASN A 151 10.10 8.43 -7.93
N LEU A 152 9.36 7.56 -7.26
CA LEU A 152 9.47 6.11 -7.43
C LEU A 152 9.07 5.68 -8.85
N PHE A 153 8.05 6.31 -9.43
CA PHE A 153 7.65 6.05 -10.81
C PHE A 153 8.47 6.82 -11.87
N ALA A 154 9.31 7.76 -11.46
CA ALA A 154 10.25 8.41 -12.38
C ALA A 154 11.32 7.46 -12.90
N ASN A 155 11.57 6.36 -12.20
CA ASN A 155 12.57 5.35 -12.53
C ASN A 155 14.00 5.91 -12.72
N GLU A 156 14.28 7.10 -12.16
CA GLU A 156 15.60 7.70 -12.19
C GLU A 156 16.51 7.04 -11.16
N GLY A 157 17.27 6.02 -11.57
CA GLY A 157 18.18 5.28 -10.70
C GLY A 157 17.47 4.25 -9.82
N TYR A 158 16.35 3.73 -10.26
CA TYR A 158 15.77 2.49 -9.76
C TYR A 158 16.63 1.33 -10.26
N PHE A 159 17.67 0.99 -9.51
CA PHE A 159 18.60 -0.04 -9.91
C PHE A 159 18.32 -1.34 -9.17
N ARG A 160 18.11 -2.36 -9.96
CA ARG A 160 17.98 -3.76 -9.57
C ARG A 160 19.31 -4.50 -9.47
N GLU A 161 20.44 -3.77 -9.51
CA GLU A 161 21.77 -4.36 -9.64
C GLU A 161 22.30 -5.06 -8.37
N GLN A 162 21.57 -5.03 -7.27
CA GLN A 162 22.04 -5.59 -6.03
C GLN A 162 21.06 -6.64 -5.52
N GLY A 163 21.40 -7.88 -5.66
CA GLY A 163 20.85 -9.14 -5.13
C GLY A 163 19.42 -9.18 -4.53
N ASP A 164 18.88 -10.37 -4.36
CA ASP A 164 17.48 -10.58 -3.94
C ASP A 164 17.08 -9.90 -2.62
N GLU A 165 18.00 -9.70 -1.67
CA GLU A 165 17.74 -9.02 -0.41
C GLU A 165 17.47 -7.51 -0.58
N GLN A 166 17.95 -6.89 -1.65
CA GLN A 166 17.78 -5.46 -1.90
C GLN A 166 16.64 -5.14 -2.86
N ARG A 167 16.02 -6.13 -3.47
CA ARG A 167 14.78 -5.96 -4.24
C ARG A 167 13.62 -5.45 -3.38
N GLU A 168 13.65 -5.79 -2.10
CA GLU A 168 12.60 -5.40 -1.15
C GLU A 168 12.70 -3.93 -0.69
N TRP A 169 13.76 -3.20 -1.11
CA TRP A 169 14.09 -1.88 -0.57
C TRP A 169 14.27 -0.80 -1.64
N PRO A 170 13.19 -0.27 -2.24
CA PRO A 170 13.29 0.71 -3.33
C PRO A 170 13.67 2.15 -2.88
N TRP A 171 13.97 2.38 -1.61
CA TRP A 171 14.29 3.72 -1.09
C TRP A 171 15.75 4.13 -1.16
N ASN A 172 16.70 3.21 -1.34
CA ASN A 172 18.14 3.49 -1.41
C ASN A 172 18.53 4.27 -2.67
N LEU A 173 17.55 4.79 -3.37
CA LEU A 173 17.77 5.57 -4.57
C LEU A 173 18.55 6.83 -4.25
N LYS A 174 19.84 6.81 -4.57
CA LYS A 174 20.73 7.98 -4.60
C LYS A 174 21.08 8.60 -3.23
N ASP A 175 21.26 7.80 -2.21
CA ASP A 175 21.88 8.26 -0.95
C ASP A 175 23.27 8.87 -1.17
N GLU A 176 23.96 8.47 -2.22
CA GLU A 176 25.28 9.01 -2.63
C GLU A 176 25.30 10.51 -2.89
N TYR A 177 24.13 11.10 -3.26
CA TYR A 177 24.03 12.54 -3.52
C TYR A 177 23.70 13.40 -2.30
N GLY A 178 23.44 12.75 -1.16
CA GLY A 178 23.16 13.38 0.12
C GLY A 178 21.76 14.02 0.26
N ARG A 179 21.37 14.26 1.49
CA ARG A 179 20.00 14.71 1.86
C ARG A 179 19.60 16.04 1.24
N GLN A 180 20.53 16.99 1.06
CA GLN A 180 20.22 18.27 0.46
C GLN A 180 19.74 18.10 -1.00
N TRP A 181 20.43 17.29 -1.78
CA TRP A 181 20.02 16.97 -3.13
C TRP A 181 18.66 16.27 -3.16
N GLN A 182 18.47 15.24 -2.31
CA GLN A 182 17.22 14.48 -2.21
C GLN A 182 16.02 15.39 -1.94
N SER A 183 16.19 16.43 -1.11
CA SER A 183 15.12 17.36 -0.77
C SER A 183 14.86 18.44 -1.81
N THR A 184 15.85 18.83 -2.59
CA THR A 184 15.76 19.98 -3.53
C THR A 184 15.58 19.58 -4.99
N TYR A 185 15.94 18.34 -5.35
CA TYR A 185 15.81 17.88 -6.72
C TYR A 185 14.36 17.85 -7.19
N ILE A 186 14.16 18.36 -8.38
CA ILE A 186 12.87 18.40 -9.07
C ILE A 186 13.01 17.64 -10.39
N LEU A 187 12.14 16.72 -10.63
CA LEU A 187 12.11 15.92 -11.86
C LEU A 187 12.01 16.80 -13.11
N PRO A 188 12.76 16.50 -14.18
CA PRO A 188 12.52 17.06 -15.49
C PRO A 188 11.06 16.92 -15.92
N LYS A 189 10.53 17.88 -16.67
CA LYS A 189 9.10 17.93 -17.00
C LYS A 189 8.58 16.68 -17.74
N ASP A 190 9.37 16.15 -18.65
CA ASP A 190 9.04 14.95 -19.42
C ASP A 190 9.08 13.71 -18.55
N VAL A 191 10.06 13.58 -17.63
CA VAL A 191 10.16 12.51 -16.66
C VAL A 191 8.98 12.57 -15.68
N TYR A 192 8.66 13.75 -15.14
CA TYR A 192 7.51 13.95 -14.26
C TYR A 192 6.19 13.55 -14.95
N LYS A 193 6.03 13.91 -16.23
CA LYS A 193 4.84 13.52 -17.00
C LYS A 193 4.68 12.01 -17.10
N LYS A 194 5.75 11.30 -17.45
CA LYS A 194 5.75 9.82 -17.53
C LYS A 194 5.48 9.17 -16.15
N ALA A 195 6.17 9.65 -15.12
CA ALA A 195 5.96 9.20 -13.75
C ALA A 195 4.51 9.36 -13.28
N LYS A 196 3.88 10.47 -13.65
CA LYS A 196 2.47 10.73 -13.35
C LYS A 196 1.52 9.77 -14.07
N GLU A 197 1.82 9.33 -15.27
CA GLU A 197 1.05 8.30 -15.97
C GLU A 197 1.11 6.96 -15.23
N MET A 198 2.29 6.56 -14.79
CA MET A 198 2.48 5.33 -14.01
C MET A 198 1.83 5.41 -12.62
N LEU A 199 1.95 6.56 -11.94
CA LEU A 199 1.27 6.82 -10.67
C LEU A 199 -0.24 6.61 -10.81
N LYS A 200 -0.86 7.12 -11.86
CA LYS A 200 -2.30 6.94 -12.10
C LYS A 200 -2.68 5.49 -12.38
N LEU A 201 -1.84 4.76 -13.08
CA LEU A 201 -2.05 3.33 -13.33
C LEU A 201 -1.95 2.52 -12.03
N HIS A 202 -0.97 2.83 -11.19
CA HIS A 202 -0.84 2.23 -9.86
C HIS A 202 -2.05 2.54 -8.96
N ASP A 203 -2.47 3.80 -8.89
CA ASP A 203 -3.66 4.19 -8.12
C ASP A 203 -4.92 3.45 -8.61
N PHE A 204 -5.01 3.18 -9.92
CA PHE A 204 -6.09 2.39 -10.49
C PHE A 204 -6.05 0.95 -9.96
N ILE A 205 -4.89 0.32 -9.94
CA ILE A 205 -4.72 -1.03 -9.37
C ILE A 205 -5.15 -1.03 -7.90
N LEU A 206 -4.58 -0.15 -7.07
CA LEU A 206 -4.89 -0.11 -5.63
C LEU A 206 -6.36 0.21 -5.33
N THR A 207 -7.05 0.93 -6.22
CA THR A 207 -8.49 1.21 -6.06
C THR A 207 -9.31 -0.08 -6.01
N PHE A 208 -8.94 -1.07 -6.78
CA PHE A 208 -9.68 -2.33 -6.91
C PHE A 208 -9.02 -3.51 -6.22
N TRP A 209 -7.73 -3.43 -5.86
CA TRP A 209 -7.02 -4.48 -5.12
C TRP A 209 -7.59 -4.63 -3.69
N PRO A 210 -7.56 -5.84 -3.07
CA PRO A 210 -7.95 -6.01 -1.67
C PRO A 210 -7.08 -5.15 -0.73
N GLY A 211 -7.51 -4.96 0.51
CA GLY A 211 -6.84 -4.10 1.48
C GLY A 211 -7.28 -2.63 1.45
N ILE A 212 -6.57 -1.76 2.11
CA ILE A 212 -6.89 -0.34 2.29
C ILE A 212 -5.98 0.50 1.40
N PHE A 213 -6.55 1.28 0.48
CA PHE A 213 -5.76 2.22 -0.33
C PHE A 213 -5.31 3.40 0.55
N SER A 214 -4.04 3.42 0.93
CA SER A 214 -3.42 4.45 1.74
C SER A 214 -2.63 5.45 0.90
N ILE A 215 -2.67 6.72 1.28
CA ILE A 215 -1.99 7.82 0.59
C ILE A 215 -1.11 8.55 1.59
N PHE A 216 0.19 8.60 1.34
CA PHE A 216 1.09 9.46 2.09
C PHE A 216 0.81 10.93 1.75
N TYR A 217 0.66 11.79 2.75
CA TYR A 217 0.29 13.20 2.55
C TYR A 217 1.18 13.88 1.51
N GLY A 218 0.58 14.60 0.59
CA GLY A 218 1.28 15.31 -0.48
C GLY A 218 1.44 14.52 -1.78
N ASP A 219 1.36 13.18 -1.76
CA ASP A 219 1.38 12.39 -3.00
C ASP A 219 0.15 12.66 -3.85
N GLU A 220 -0.99 12.96 -3.20
CA GLU A 220 -2.23 13.34 -3.88
C GLU A 220 -2.13 14.67 -4.65
N VAL A 221 -1.07 15.42 -4.42
CA VAL A 221 -0.81 16.69 -5.10
C VAL A 221 0.56 16.76 -5.79
N GLY A 222 1.24 15.61 -5.92
CA GLY A 222 2.48 15.47 -6.67
C GLY A 222 3.70 16.05 -5.97
N VAL A 223 3.78 15.96 -4.64
CA VAL A 223 5.00 16.31 -3.90
C VAL A 223 6.13 15.43 -4.36
N GLN A 224 7.29 16.01 -4.59
CA GLN A 224 8.52 15.34 -5.03
C GLN A 224 9.54 15.29 -3.89
N GLY A 225 10.31 14.22 -3.82
CA GLY A 225 11.41 14.02 -2.88
C GLY A 225 11.94 12.60 -2.93
N TYR A 226 13.26 12.48 -2.88
CA TYR A 226 13.95 11.18 -2.77
C TYR A 226 14.34 10.87 -1.33
N GLY A 227 14.52 9.58 -1.04
CA GLY A 227 15.02 9.06 0.23
C GLY A 227 14.07 9.26 1.41
N ASN A 228 14.44 8.66 2.54
CA ASN A 228 13.77 8.92 3.80
C ASN A 228 14.15 10.32 4.35
N LEU A 229 13.44 10.83 5.32
CA LEU A 229 13.58 12.15 5.93
C LEU A 229 13.47 13.32 4.92
N ALA A 230 14.22 13.34 3.83
CA ALA A 230 14.21 14.40 2.82
C ALA A 230 12.90 14.47 2.01
N ASN A 231 12.12 13.41 2.01
CA ASN A 231 10.78 13.33 1.41
C ASN A 231 9.68 13.99 2.27
N ARG A 232 9.93 14.24 3.58
CA ARG A 232 8.95 14.77 4.55
C ARG A 232 8.79 16.28 4.44
N LYS A 233 8.43 16.74 3.24
CA LYS A 233 8.27 18.17 2.93
C LYS A 233 6.93 18.70 3.44
N SER A 234 6.87 20.02 3.70
CA SER A 234 5.62 20.70 3.99
C SER A 234 4.63 20.57 2.82
N PHE A 235 3.33 20.50 3.13
CA PHE A 235 2.29 20.41 2.12
C PHE A 235 2.27 21.69 1.24
N PRO A 236 2.28 21.55 -0.10
CA PRO A 236 2.46 22.67 -1.02
C PRO A 236 1.13 23.36 -1.35
N TRP A 237 0.45 23.97 -0.41
CA TRP A 237 -0.89 24.57 -0.55
C TRP A 237 -1.08 25.46 -1.79
N LYS A 238 -0.01 26.12 -2.25
CA LYS A 238 -0.05 27.03 -3.40
C LYS A 238 0.39 26.40 -4.72
N ARG A 239 0.91 25.16 -4.70
CA ARG A 239 1.51 24.49 -5.86
C ARG A 239 1.09 23.03 -5.91
N ILE A 240 -0.20 22.78 -6.10
CA ILE A 240 -0.78 21.42 -6.18
C ILE A 240 -0.92 21.00 -7.65
N ASP A 241 -0.59 19.75 -7.96
CA ASP A 241 -0.94 19.11 -9.24
C ASP A 241 -2.43 18.72 -9.21
N LYS A 242 -3.25 19.57 -9.87
CA LYS A 242 -4.71 19.37 -9.90
C LYS A 242 -5.13 18.11 -10.65
N ASP A 243 -4.31 17.64 -11.58
CA ASP A 243 -4.60 16.45 -12.38
C ASP A 243 -4.43 15.17 -11.53
N ILE A 244 -3.34 15.07 -10.75
CA ILE A 244 -3.16 13.98 -9.77
C ILE A 244 -4.28 14.02 -8.73
N LEU A 245 -4.57 15.19 -8.16
CA LEU A 245 -5.62 15.35 -7.15
C LEU A 245 -6.99 14.91 -7.67
N SER A 246 -7.33 15.31 -8.89
CA SER A 246 -8.59 14.93 -9.53
C SER A 246 -8.67 13.42 -9.73
N HIS A 247 -7.58 12.79 -10.19
CA HIS A 247 -7.49 11.35 -10.38
C HIS A 247 -7.69 10.60 -9.05
N LYS A 248 -6.94 10.94 -8.01
CA LYS A 248 -7.07 10.28 -6.69
C LYS A 248 -8.47 10.43 -6.10
N ARG A 249 -9.05 11.63 -6.19
CA ARG A 249 -10.45 11.86 -5.77
C ARG A 249 -11.44 10.96 -6.49
N LYS A 250 -11.27 10.78 -7.81
CA LYS A 250 -12.10 9.86 -8.62
C LYS A 250 -11.93 8.42 -8.13
N MET A 251 -10.71 7.96 -7.93
CA MET A 251 -10.42 6.60 -7.47
C MET A 251 -11.01 6.32 -6.08
N LEU A 252 -10.81 7.22 -5.13
CA LEU A 252 -11.38 7.09 -3.79
C LEU A 252 -12.91 7.16 -3.76
N LYS A 253 -13.52 7.94 -4.68
CA LYS A 253 -14.97 7.97 -4.83
C LYS A 253 -15.51 6.61 -5.27
N ILE A 254 -14.90 6.00 -6.29
CA ILE A 254 -15.27 4.66 -6.78
C ILE A 254 -15.18 3.64 -5.65
N ARG A 255 -14.05 3.60 -4.92
CA ARG A 255 -13.88 2.65 -3.82
C ARG A 255 -14.92 2.81 -2.72
N ARG A 256 -15.38 4.03 -2.45
CA ARG A 256 -16.47 4.30 -1.49
C ARG A 256 -17.84 3.90 -2.01
N GLU A 257 -18.08 4.06 -3.31
CA GLU A 257 -19.34 3.72 -3.97
C GLU A 257 -19.57 2.21 -3.99
N TYR A 258 -18.52 1.43 -4.34
CA TYR A 258 -18.59 -0.03 -4.39
C TYR A 258 -18.10 -0.66 -3.09
N LYS A 259 -18.93 -0.60 -2.03
CA LYS A 259 -18.56 -1.04 -0.66
C LYS A 259 -18.14 -2.51 -0.58
N PHE A 260 -18.68 -3.38 -1.44
CA PHE A 260 -18.31 -4.80 -1.46
C PHE A 260 -16.82 -5.04 -1.75
N LEU A 261 -16.13 -4.09 -2.39
CA LEU A 261 -14.68 -4.16 -2.60
C LEU A 261 -13.87 -4.30 -1.31
N ARG A 262 -14.46 -4.02 -0.14
CA ARG A 262 -13.79 -4.15 1.15
C ARG A 262 -13.51 -5.61 1.50
N THR A 263 -14.41 -6.53 1.13
CA THR A 263 -14.37 -7.95 1.49
C THR A 263 -14.61 -8.87 0.30
N ALA A 264 -14.53 -8.33 -0.92
CA ALA A 264 -14.70 -9.11 -2.14
C ALA A 264 -13.57 -10.15 -2.30
N ALA A 265 -13.92 -11.35 -2.69
CA ALA A 265 -12.92 -12.33 -3.10
C ALA A 265 -12.16 -11.84 -4.33
N THR A 266 -10.89 -12.21 -4.45
CA THR A 266 -10.00 -11.76 -5.52
C THR A 266 -9.43 -12.96 -6.25
N ASN A 267 -9.52 -12.96 -7.58
CA ASN A 267 -8.84 -13.92 -8.43
C ASN A 267 -8.00 -13.19 -9.47
N VAL A 268 -6.76 -13.60 -9.64
CA VAL A 268 -5.93 -13.20 -10.77
C VAL A 268 -6.31 -14.08 -11.97
N LEU A 269 -6.80 -13.47 -13.05
CA LEU A 269 -7.21 -14.16 -14.24
C LEU A 269 -6.09 -14.28 -15.26
N GLU A 270 -5.25 -13.27 -15.35
CA GLU A 270 -4.10 -13.23 -16.25
C GLU A 270 -3.05 -12.25 -15.73
N LEU A 271 -1.79 -12.66 -15.67
CA LEU A 271 -0.66 -11.80 -15.36
C LEU A 271 0.48 -12.11 -16.32
N THR A 272 0.82 -11.12 -17.14
CA THR A 272 1.97 -11.11 -18.05
C THR A 272 2.68 -9.76 -17.91
N LYS A 273 3.86 -9.62 -18.50
CA LYS A 273 4.61 -8.34 -18.48
C LYS A 273 3.79 -7.14 -18.97
N ASP A 274 2.88 -7.36 -19.93
CA ASP A 274 2.09 -6.29 -20.58
C ASP A 274 0.66 -6.20 -20.06
N LYS A 275 0.15 -7.23 -19.38
CA LYS A 275 -1.26 -7.33 -19.04
C LYS A 275 -1.48 -7.92 -17.65
N PHE A 276 -2.30 -7.24 -16.86
CA PHE A 276 -2.74 -7.72 -15.56
C PHE A 276 -4.25 -7.68 -15.48
N VAL A 277 -4.87 -8.83 -15.33
CA VAL A 277 -6.34 -8.98 -15.23
C VAL A 277 -6.67 -9.69 -13.94
N PHE A 278 -7.53 -9.07 -13.16
CA PHE A 278 -8.06 -9.68 -11.95
C PHE A 278 -9.54 -9.36 -11.78
N GLU A 279 -10.23 -10.17 -11.00
CA GLU A 279 -11.63 -9.93 -10.66
C GLU A 279 -11.83 -9.80 -9.15
N ARG A 280 -12.83 -9.01 -8.80
CA ARG A 280 -13.32 -8.84 -7.43
C ARG A 280 -14.75 -9.32 -7.38
N ILE A 281 -15.00 -10.43 -6.67
CA ILE A 281 -16.29 -11.12 -6.63
C ILE A 281 -17.05 -10.68 -5.38
N ASN A 282 -18.31 -10.26 -5.57
CA ASN A 282 -19.22 -9.97 -4.49
C ASN A 282 -19.69 -11.29 -3.84
N ALA A 283 -19.13 -11.63 -2.68
CA ALA A 283 -19.48 -12.86 -1.96
C ALA A 283 -20.82 -12.78 -1.22
N ASN A 284 -21.39 -11.58 -1.04
CA ASN A 284 -22.64 -11.35 -0.34
C ASN A 284 -23.84 -11.42 -1.29
N GLU A 285 -24.19 -12.61 -1.75
CA GLU A 285 -25.44 -12.86 -2.51
C GLU A 285 -26.71 -12.49 -1.73
N LYS A 286 -26.59 -12.17 -0.45
CA LYS A 286 -27.73 -11.87 0.45
C LYS A 286 -28.05 -10.39 0.59
N ASP A 287 -27.28 -9.50 -0.01
CA ASP A 287 -27.66 -8.09 -0.06
C ASP A 287 -28.56 -7.88 -1.27
N ASP A 288 -29.88 -8.19 -1.09
CA ASP A 288 -30.94 -8.13 -2.09
C ASP A 288 -31.11 -6.74 -2.77
N GLN A 289 -30.22 -5.79 -2.49
CA GLN A 289 -30.21 -4.45 -3.07
C GLN A 289 -29.14 -4.23 -4.13
N VAL A 290 -28.31 -5.23 -4.45
CA VAL A 290 -27.18 -5.04 -5.38
C VAL A 290 -27.17 -6.09 -6.48
N ASP A 291 -27.60 -5.70 -7.67
CA ASP A 291 -27.70 -6.57 -8.85
C ASP A 291 -26.35 -6.97 -9.50
N TYR A 292 -25.19 -6.55 -8.95
CA TYR A 292 -23.89 -6.85 -9.58
C TYR A 292 -23.14 -7.99 -8.89
N LYS A 293 -22.53 -8.85 -9.71
CA LYS A 293 -21.81 -10.05 -9.26
C LYS A 293 -20.34 -9.81 -9.04
N LYS A 294 -19.69 -9.03 -9.92
CA LYS A 294 -18.25 -8.82 -9.85
C LYS A 294 -17.78 -7.58 -10.60
N ILE A 295 -16.56 -7.17 -10.31
CA ILE A 295 -15.79 -6.21 -11.11
C ILE A 295 -14.61 -6.95 -11.73
N ILE A 296 -14.41 -6.82 -13.05
CA ILE A 296 -13.21 -7.25 -13.74
C ILE A 296 -12.35 -6.02 -14.02
N VAL A 297 -11.08 -6.09 -13.61
CA VAL A 297 -10.08 -5.04 -13.82
C VAL A 297 -9.09 -5.51 -14.86
N VAL A 298 -8.90 -4.73 -15.92
CA VAL A 298 -7.93 -5.00 -16.99
C VAL A 298 -6.93 -3.86 -17.02
N VAL A 299 -5.67 -4.17 -16.79
CA VAL A 299 -4.54 -3.24 -16.82
C VAL A 299 -3.68 -3.57 -18.02
N ASN A 300 -3.42 -2.57 -18.86
CA ASN A 300 -2.43 -2.63 -19.93
C ASN A 300 -1.15 -1.94 -19.47
N ASN A 301 -0.17 -2.73 -19.05
CA ASN A 301 1.18 -2.25 -18.70
C ASN A 301 2.13 -2.26 -19.92
N GLY A 302 1.65 -2.63 -21.08
CA GLY A 302 2.38 -2.66 -22.33
C GLY A 302 2.52 -1.29 -22.99
N TYR A 303 3.27 -1.28 -24.11
CA TYR A 303 3.50 -0.10 -24.94
C TYR A 303 2.62 -0.05 -26.18
N THR A 304 1.80 -1.07 -26.40
CA THR A 304 0.84 -1.17 -27.51
C THR A 304 -0.59 -1.12 -27.00
N GLU A 305 -1.54 -0.90 -27.91
CA GLU A 305 -2.96 -0.96 -27.59
C GLU A 305 -3.40 -2.40 -27.30
N LEU A 306 -4.26 -2.57 -26.31
CA LEU A 306 -4.86 -3.83 -25.93
C LEU A 306 -6.36 -3.80 -26.22
N PRO A 307 -6.89 -4.68 -27.09
CA PRO A 307 -8.33 -4.82 -27.28
C PRO A 307 -9.04 -5.21 -25.98
N LEU A 308 -10.19 -4.60 -25.70
CA LEU A 308 -10.98 -4.91 -24.51
C LEU A 308 -11.91 -6.09 -24.77
N GLU A 309 -11.46 -7.31 -24.49
CA GLU A 309 -12.19 -8.56 -24.74
C GLU A 309 -13.19 -8.93 -23.64
N TYR A 310 -12.99 -8.43 -22.42
CA TYR A 310 -13.78 -8.80 -21.23
C TYR A 310 -15.15 -8.12 -21.12
N LYS A 311 -15.47 -7.21 -22.04
CA LYS A 311 -16.75 -6.52 -22.05
C LYS A 311 -17.78 -7.36 -22.79
N ASN A 312 -18.55 -8.16 -22.05
CA ASN A 312 -19.77 -8.80 -22.58
C ASN A 312 -20.94 -7.79 -22.68
N LYS A 313 -22.10 -8.23 -23.18
CA LYS A 313 -23.29 -7.37 -23.35
C LYS A 313 -23.85 -6.83 -22.03
N GLU A 314 -23.54 -7.46 -20.90
CA GLU A 314 -24.03 -7.11 -19.56
C GLU A 314 -23.04 -6.25 -18.77
N GLY A 315 -21.82 -6.05 -19.28
CA GLY A 315 -20.76 -5.33 -18.59
C GLY A 315 -20.83 -3.81 -18.77
N ARG A 316 -20.75 -3.05 -17.67
CA ARG A 316 -20.66 -1.60 -17.66
C ARG A 316 -19.28 -1.13 -17.20
N ILE A 317 -18.60 -0.30 -17.99
CA ILE A 317 -17.36 0.35 -17.58
C ILE A 317 -17.68 1.38 -16.49
N ILE A 318 -17.10 1.19 -15.29
CA ILE A 318 -17.28 2.08 -14.14
C ILE A 318 -16.09 2.99 -13.92
N ALA A 319 -14.92 2.58 -14.41
CA ALA A 319 -13.70 3.38 -14.38
C ALA A 319 -12.84 3.08 -15.59
N SER A 320 -12.11 4.09 -16.05
CA SER A 320 -11.11 3.91 -17.09
C SER A 320 -10.01 4.96 -16.99
N TYR A 321 -8.83 4.59 -17.44
CA TYR A 321 -7.67 5.42 -17.63
C TYR A 321 -6.99 5.05 -18.96
N ASN A 322 -6.63 6.02 -19.81
CA ASN A 322 -6.09 5.79 -21.16
C ASN A 322 -6.89 4.74 -21.97
N TYR A 323 -8.21 4.91 -22.03
CA TYR A 323 -9.12 4.04 -22.78
C TYR A 323 -9.79 4.80 -23.92
N ASN A 324 -9.76 4.21 -25.11
CA ASN A 324 -10.45 4.70 -26.29
C ASN A 324 -11.78 3.93 -26.48
N SER A 325 -12.89 4.57 -26.10
CA SER A 325 -14.22 3.95 -26.16
C SER A 325 -14.73 3.71 -27.58
N THR A 326 -14.30 4.52 -28.56
CA THR A 326 -14.72 4.38 -29.95
C THR A 326 -14.13 3.13 -30.59
N ARG A 327 -12.85 2.85 -30.31
CA ARG A 327 -12.15 1.67 -30.84
C ARG A 327 -12.21 0.47 -29.88
N ASN A 328 -12.78 0.64 -28.70
CA ASN A 328 -12.83 -0.35 -27.62
C ASN A 328 -11.46 -0.95 -27.29
N VAL A 329 -10.46 -0.08 -27.14
CA VAL A 329 -9.07 -0.46 -26.80
C VAL A 329 -8.55 0.28 -25.57
N ILE A 330 -7.77 -0.41 -24.75
CA ILE A 330 -6.99 0.18 -23.66
C ILE A 330 -5.65 0.60 -24.28
N CYS A 331 -5.39 1.91 -24.28
CA CYS A 331 -4.13 2.44 -24.79
C CYS A 331 -2.94 2.01 -23.90
N SER A 332 -1.72 2.22 -24.37
CA SER A 332 -0.50 1.99 -23.59
C SER A 332 -0.61 2.61 -22.20
N LYS A 333 -0.15 1.87 -21.18
CA LYS A 333 -0.21 2.28 -19.77
C LYS A 333 -1.61 2.73 -19.35
N GLY A 334 -2.61 1.94 -19.68
CA GLY A 334 -4.01 2.22 -19.43
C GLY A 334 -4.72 1.12 -18.64
N ALA A 335 -5.94 1.40 -18.19
CA ALA A 335 -6.73 0.44 -17.43
C ALA A 335 -8.24 0.68 -17.57
N VAL A 336 -9.01 -0.39 -17.39
CA VAL A 336 -10.49 -0.37 -17.38
C VAL A 336 -11.00 -1.26 -16.24
N ALA A 337 -12.03 -0.80 -15.54
CA ALA A 337 -12.80 -1.61 -14.60
C ALA A 337 -14.24 -1.80 -15.11
N ILE A 338 -14.68 -3.04 -15.19
CA ILE A 338 -15.95 -3.46 -15.77
C ILE A 338 -16.79 -4.11 -14.67
N LEU A 339 -17.95 -3.52 -14.40
CA LEU A 339 -18.95 -4.08 -13.52
C LEU A 339 -19.79 -5.09 -14.29
N ILE A 340 -19.92 -6.30 -13.77
CA ILE A 340 -20.73 -7.39 -14.32
C ILE A 340 -21.93 -7.63 -13.39
N TYR A 341 -23.11 -7.70 -14.00
CA TYR A 341 -24.38 -7.93 -13.32
C TYR A 341 -24.70 -9.40 -13.18
#